data_440e4e889e09698b095c4e70d3ca94fd
#
_entry.id   440e4e889e09698b095c4e70d3ca94fd
#
_cell.length_a   1.000
_cell.length_b   1.000
_cell.length_c   1.000
_cell.angle_alpha   90.00
_cell.angle_beta   90.00
_cell.angle_gamma   90.00
#
_symmetry.space_group_name_H-M   'P 1'
#
loop_
_entity.id
_entity.type
_entity.pdbx_description
1 polymer ?
#
loop_
_entity_poly.entity_id
_entity_poly.type
_entity_poly.pdbx_seq_one_letter_code
_entity_poly.pdbx_strand_id
1 'polypeptide(L)'
;MCAGMVPSAAMAAEAEPAPVPEEELLTASSQSGREIINFNPDWRFNLGDASGAEARNYDDSDWRELDLPHDYSIEQDFTQDVDVNSGALPGGVGWYRKTFVLPADMAGKNISIEFGGVYMDSTTYVNGQLVGNYPYGYSPFAYDITDLVVADGVTENVIAVRVNNQLPSSRWYSGSGIYRNVKMVVTDPVHV
;
A
#
# COMPACT_ATOMS: atom_id res chain seq x y z
N MET A 1 -20.05 3.75 -69.66
CA MET A 1 -20.16 3.11 -68.33
C MET A 1 -18.74 2.86 -67.81
N CYS A 2 -18.26 3.75 -66.94
CA CYS A 2 -16.97 3.58 -66.33
C CYS A 2 -17.20 3.08 -64.92
N ALA A 3 -16.76 1.86 -64.64
CA ALA A 3 -16.73 1.26 -63.30
C ALA A 3 -15.52 1.75 -62.57
N GLY A 4 -15.71 2.58 -61.52
CA GLY A 4 -14.64 3.00 -60.60
C GLY A 4 -14.34 1.91 -59.60
N MET A 5 -13.12 1.40 -59.59
CA MET A 5 -12.59 0.53 -58.57
C MET A 5 -12.16 1.39 -57.35
N VAL A 6 -12.74 1.12 -56.20
CA VAL A 6 -12.33 1.69 -54.92
C VAL A 6 -11.24 0.77 -54.34
N PRO A 7 -10.06 1.28 -53.96
CA PRO A 7 -9.05 0.44 -53.30
C PRO A 7 -9.44 0.17 -51.85
N SER A 8 -9.44 -1.10 -51.48
CA SER A 8 -9.58 -1.57 -50.10
C SER A 8 -8.32 -1.21 -49.31
N ALA A 9 -8.48 -0.38 -48.29
CA ALA A 9 -7.41 -0.11 -47.33
C ALA A 9 -7.26 -1.33 -46.41
N ALA A 10 -6.11 -1.97 -46.51
CA ALA A 10 -5.70 -2.99 -45.55
C ALA A 10 -5.40 -2.32 -44.20
N MET A 11 -6.17 -2.66 -43.16
CA MET A 11 -5.86 -2.31 -41.81
C MET A 11 -4.60 -3.08 -41.40
N ALA A 12 -3.55 -2.33 -41.05
CA ALA A 12 -2.37 -2.90 -40.39
C ALA A 12 -2.79 -3.41 -39.00
N ALA A 13 -2.53 -4.68 -38.73
CA ALA A 13 -2.67 -5.24 -37.39
C ALA A 13 -1.63 -4.59 -36.49
N GLU A 14 -2.07 -3.92 -35.43
CA GLU A 14 -1.21 -3.50 -34.33
C GLU A 14 -0.61 -4.76 -33.68
N ALA A 15 0.70 -4.81 -33.63
CA ALA A 15 1.43 -5.90 -32.94
C ALA A 15 1.18 -5.75 -31.44
N GLU A 16 0.70 -6.82 -30.79
CA GLU A 16 0.65 -6.89 -29.32
C GLU A 16 2.05 -6.65 -28.75
N PRO A 17 2.16 -5.83 -27.68
CA PRO A 17 3.44 -5.65 -26.98
C PRO A 17 3.91 -6.98 -26.42
N ALA A 18 5.20 -7.30 -26.61
CA ALA A 18 5.82 -8.48 -26.08
C ALA A 18 5.71 -8.52 -24.55
N PRO A 19 5.50 -9.69 -23.93
CA PRO A 19 5.46 -9.81 -22.48
C PRO A 19 6.80 -9.39 -21.88
N VAL A 20 6.74 -8.49 -20.90
CA VAL A 20 7.90 -8.07 -20.10
C VAL A 20 8.37 -9.29 -19.29
N PRO A 21 9.65 -9.66 -19.29
CA PRO A 21 10.13 -10.79 -18.52
C PRO A 21 9.94 -10.55 -17.02
N GLU A 22 9.38 -11.52 -16.32
CA GLU A 22 9.07 -11.49 -14.88
C GLU A 22 10.30 -11.31 -13.95
N GLU A 23 11.51 -11.34 -14.48
CA GLU A 23 12.76 -11.26 -13.71
C GLU A 23 13.23 -9.83 -13.38
N GLU A 24 12.56 -8.78 -13.85
CA GLU A 24 12.99 -7.38 -13.61
C GLU A 24 12.33 -6.71 -12.41
N LEU A 25 11.48 -7.40 -11.66
CA LEU A 25 10.69 -6.81 -10.56
C LEU A 25 11.34 -6.90 -9.17
N LEU A 26 12.50 -7.51 -9.03
CA LEU A 26 13.19 -7.72 -7.75
C LEU A 26 14.66 -7.24 -7.75
N THR A 27 14.97 -6.12 -8.35
CA THR A 27 16.27 -5.50 -8.07
C THR A 27 16.16 -4.60 -6.85
N ALA A 28 16.56 -5.15 -5.69
CA ALA A 28 16.99 -4.34 -4.56
C ALA A 28 18.17 -3.49 -5.04
N SER A 29 17.99 -2.16 -5.16
CA SER A 29 19.12 -1.27 -5.41
C SER A 29 19.89 -1.10 -4.11
N SER A 30 20.89 -1.92 -3.87
CA SER A 30 21.84 -1.72 -2.77
C SER A 30 22.79 -0.58 -3.13
N GLN A 31 22.46 0.62 -2.69
CA GLN A 31 23.47 1.66 -2.52
C GLN A 31 24.20 1.35 -1.21
N SER A 32 25.55 1.53 -1.18
CA SER A 32 26.37 1.13 -0.04
C SER A 32 25.79 1.66 1.28
N GLY A 33 25.40 0.74 2.19
CA GLY A 33 24.88 1.07 3.51
C GLY A 33 23.37 1.31 3.61
N ARG A 34 22.61 1.27 2.50
CA ARG A 34 21.15 1.42 2.48
C ARG A 34 20.52 0.37 1.59
N GLU A 35 19.58 -0.40 2.15
CA GLU A 35 18.75 -1.35 1.42
C GLU A 35 17.30 -0.85 1.39
N ILE A 36 16.66 -0.92 0.22
CA ILE A 36 15.26 -0.55 0.05
C ILE A 36 14.50 -1.79 -0.40
N ILE A 37 13.55 -2.21 0.42
CA ILE A 37 12.74 -3.41 0.20
C ILE A 37 11.34 -2.96 -0.22
N ASN A 38 10.85 -3.54 -1.32
CA ASN A 38 9.45 -3.37 -1.72
C ASN A 38 8.53 -4.03 -0.67
N PHE A 39 7.66 -3.23 -0.07
CA PHE A 39 6.77 -3.69 1.00
C PHE A 39 5.30 -3.75 0.57
N ASN A 40 5.04 -3.60 -0.74
CA ASN A 40 3.70 -3.60 -1.31
C ASN A 40 2.97 -4.95 -1.30
N PRO A 41 3.62 -6.12 -1.56
CA PRO A 41 2.90 -7.39 -1.66
C PRO A 41 2.30 -7.86 -0.34
N ASP A 42 1.34 -8.80 -0.42
CA ASP A 42 0.86 -9.66 0.65
C ASP A 42 0.27 -8.92 1.87
N TRP A 43 -0.54 -7.91 1.65
CA TRP A 43 -1.32 -7.28 2.70
C TRP A 43 -2.69 -7.94 2.84
N ARG A 44 -3.20 -7.95 4.06
CA ARG A 44 -4.59 -8.30 4.36
C ARG A 44 -5.40 -7.04 4.62
N PHE A 45 -6.59 -6.99 4.07
CA PHE A 45 -7.46 -5.81 4.12
C PHE A 45 -8.85 -6.16 4.62
N ASN A 46 -9.38 -5.31 5.49
CA ASN A 46 -10.77 -5.33 5.94
C ASN A 46 -11.40 -3.96 5.79
N LEU A 47 -12.53 -3.89 5.09
CA LEU A 47 -13.37 -2.69 5.04
C LEU A 47 -14.26 -2.65 6.28
N GLY A 48 -14.24 -1.54 6.99
CA GLY A 48 -14.92 -1.36 8.27
C GLY A 48 -13.95 -1.31 9.45
N ASP A 49 -14.45 -0.90 10.61
CA ASP A 49 -13.64 -0.87 11.82
C ASP A 49 -13.55 -2.27 12.44
N ALA A 50 -12.38 -2.63 12.91
CA ALA A 50 -12.08 -3.93 13.51
C ALA A 50 -11.40 -3.71 14.87
N SER A 51 -12.16 -3.85 15.93
CA SER A 51 -11.66 -3.63 17.29
C SER A 51 -10.59 -4.66 17.65
N GLY A 52 -9.43 -4.19 18.11
CA GLY A 52 -8.29 -5.04 18.48
C GLY A 52 -7.39 -5.42 17.31
N ALA A 53 -7.67 -4.94 16.09
CA ALA A 53 -6.88 -5.27 14.90
C ALA A 53 -5.44 -4.73 14.93
N GLU A 54 -5.11 -3.86 15.87
CA GLU A 54 -3.74 -3.44 16.17
C GLU A 54 -2.92 -4.55 16.83
N ALA A 55 -3.57 -5.50 17.50
CA ALA A 55 -2.87 -6.53 18.27
C ALA A 55 -2.10 -7.51 17.37
N ARG A 56 -0.90 -7.90 17.80
CA ARG A 56 -0.05 -8.83 17.05
C ARG A 56 -0.73 -10.17 16.75
N ASN A 57 -1.50 -10.68 17.73
CA ASN A 57 -2.17 -11.98 17.66
C ASN A 57 -3.64 -11.89 17.21
N TYR A 58 -4.04 -10.78 16.60
CA TYR A 58 -5.36 -10.65 16.01
C TYR A 58 -5.54 -11.65 14.86
N ASP A 59 -6.66 -12.35 14.83
CA ASP A 59 -7.00 -13.28 13.75
C ASP A 59 -7.54 -12.49 12.55
N ASP A 60 -6.75 -12.39 11.51
CA ASP A 60 -7.08 -11.74 10.24
C ASP A 60 -7.21 -12.75 9.09
N SER A 61 -7.41 -14.04 9.40
CA SER A 61 -7.47 -15.12 8.41
C SER A 61 -8.60 -14.96 7.40
N ASP A 62 -9.71 -14.34 7.80
CA ASP A 62 -10.87 -14.06 6.95
C ASP A 62 -10.73 -12.76 6.13
N TRP A 63 -9.64 -12.00 6.30
CA TRP A 63 -9.43 -10.76 5.57
C TRP A 63 -8.98 -11.03 4.14
N ARG A 64 -9.34 -10.14 3.23
CA ARG A 64 -8.94 -10.22 1.83
C ARG A 64 -7.44 -9.95 1.66
N GLU A 65 -6.75 -10.82 0.95
CA GLU A 65 -5.36 -10.60 0.53
C GLU A 65 -5.31 -9.68 -0.69
N LEU A 66 -4.37 -8.74 -0.68
CA LEU A 66 -4.14 -7.80 -1.77
C LEU A 66 -2.72 -7.22 -1.74
N ASP A 67 -2.33 -6.65 -2.86
CA ASP A 67 -1.11 -5.88 -2.99
C ASP A 67 -1.40 -4.37 -2.99
N LEU A 68 -0.44 -3.58 -2.49
CA LEU A 68 -0.49 -2.13 -2.58
C LEU A 68 0.12 -1.64 -3.92
N PRO A 69 -0.30 -0.49 -4.43
CA PRO A 69 -1.27 0.47 -3.92
C PRO A 69 -2.71 0.00 -3.98
N HIS A 70 -3.54 0.46 -3.02
CA HIS A 70 -4.94 0.08 -2.95
C HIS A 70 -5.83 1.26 -2.55
N ASP A 71 -6.98 1.39 -3.21
CA ASP A 71 -8.03 2.37 -2.93
C ASP A 71 -9.38 1.67 -2.78
N TYR A 72 -9.89 1.57 -1.55
CA TYR A 72 -11.14 0.87 -1.28
C TYR A 72 -12.40 1.68 -1.61
N SER A 73 -12.29 2.98 -1.90
CA SER A 73 -13.46 3.74 -2.33
C SER A 73 -13.91 3.36 -3.74
N ILE A 74 -12.96 3.12 -4.67
CA ILE A 74 -13.31 2.75 -6.05
C ILE A 74 -13.91 1.35 -6.20
N GLU A 75 -13.82 0.54 -5.16
CA GLU A 75 -14.38 -0.81 -5.12
C GLU A 75 -15.83 -0.83 -4.64
N GLN A 76 -16.33 0.31 -4.13
CA GLN A 76 -17.67 0.45 -3.61
C GLN A 76 -18.61 1.01 -4.68
N ASP A 77 -19.90 0.71 -4.54
CA ASP A 77 -20.92 1.24 -5.44
C ASP A 77 -21.13 2.75 -5.23
N PHE A 78 -21.41 3.46 -6.30
CA PHE A 78 -21.83 4.86 -6.23
C PHE A 78 -23.14 4.97 -5.44
N THR A 79 -23.20 5.93 -4.54
CA THR A 79 -24.40 6.19 -3.73
C THR A 79 -24.69 7.69 -3.62
N GLN A 80 -25.97 8.04 -3.48
CA GLN A 80 -26.41 9.40 -3.22
C GLN A 80 -26.38 9.76 -1.72
N ASP A 81 -26.11 8.78 -0.86
CA ASP A 81 -26.13 8.94 0.60
C ASP A 81 -24.82 9.54 1.16
N VAL A 82 -23.84 9.80 0.29
CA VAL A 82 -22.57 10.46 0.66
C VAL A 82 -22.47 11.87 0.08
N ASP A 83 -21.55 12.67 0.61
CA ASP A 83 -21.30 14.02 0.14
C ASP A 83 -20.96 14.02 -1.36
N VAL A 84 -21.58 14.94 -2.11
CA VAL A 84 -21.30 15.14 -3.54
C VAL A 84 -19.81 15.43 -3.83
N ASN A 85 -19.10 16.01 -2.88
CA ASN A 85 -17.68 16.28 -2.99
C ASN A 85 -16.82 14.99 -2.97
N SER A 86 -17.36 13.87 -2.52
CA SER A 86 -16.69 12.56 -2.59
C SER A 86 -16.78 11.88 -3.95
N GLY A 87 -17.40 12.52 -4.94
CA GLY A 87 -17.67 11.88 -6.24
C GLY A 87 -18.72 10.78 -6.16
N ALA A 88 -19.59 10.82 -5.13
CA ALA A 88 -20.59 9.79 -4.82
C ALA A 88 -20.00 8.40 -4.47
N LEU A 89 -18.72 8.33 -4.14
CA LEU A 89 -18.07 7.11 -3.63
C LEU A 89 -17.95 7.16 -2.11
N PRO A 90 -18.30 6.08 -1.41
CA PRO A 90 -18.13 6.00 0.04
C PRO A 90 -16.66 6.05 0.47
N GLY A 91 -16.43 6.62 1.65
CA GLY A 91 -15.17 6.52 2.37
C GLY A 91 -15.26 5.45 3.46
N GLY A 92 -14.98 5.87 4.71
CA GLY A 92 -15.11 5.04 5.91
C GLY A 92 -13.78 4.60 6.47
N VAL A 93 -13.82 3.58 7.31
CA VAL A 93 -12.63 3.00 7.94
C VAL A 93 -12.20 1.76 7.15
N GLY A 94 -10.89 1.62 6.95
CA GLY A 94 -10.27 0.41 6.43
C GLY A 94 -9.06 0.03 7.26
N TRP A 95 -8.83 -1.26 7.43
CA TRP A 95 -7.67 -1.80 8.10
C TRP A 95 -6.81 -2.60 7.14
N TYR A 96 -5.52 -2.39 7.23
CA TYR A 96 -4.49 -3.13 6.51
C TYR A 96 -3.58 -3.82 7.52
N ARG A 97 -3.25 -5.09 7.29
CA ARG A 97 -2.31 -5.85 8.12
C ARG A 97 -1.35 -6.62 7.25
N LYS A 98 -0.11 -6.74 7.71
CA LYS A 98 0.90 -7.56 7.05
C LYS A 98 1.78 -8.23 8.09
N THR A 99 1.95 -9.54 7.95
CA THR A 99 2.93 -10.33 8.70
C THR A 99 4.20 -10.46 7.88
N PHE A 100 5.36 -10.32 8.52
CA PHE A 100 6.66 -10.39 7.87
C PHE A 100 7.74 -10.88 8.83
N VAL A 101 8.78 -11.52 8.27
CA VAL A 101 9.97 -11.95 9.01
C VAL A 101 11.18 -11.17 8.51
N LEU A 102 11.97 -10.66 9.43
CA LEU A 102 13.21 -9.95 9.11
C LEU A 102 14.40 -10.91 9.22
N PRO A 103 15.28 -10.97 8.20
CA PRO A 103 16.52 -11.74 8.25
C PRO A 103 17.40 -11.37 9.45
N ALA A 104 18.12 -12.34 9.98
CA ALA A 104 18.97 -12.14 11.16
C ALA A 104 20.14 -11.16 10.92
N ASP A 105 20.57 -10.96 9.69
CA ASP A 105 21.60 -9.99 9.30
C ASP A 105 21.11 -8.53 9.32
N MET A 106 19.81 -8.31 9.53
CA MET A 106 19.25 -6.98 9.81
C MET A 106 19.27 -6.62 11.28
N ALA A 107 19.66 -7.54 12.16
CA ALA A 107 19.79 -7.24 13.58
C ALA A 107 20.83 -6.12 13.83
N GLY A 108 20.43 -5.12 14.62
CA GLY A 108 21.26 -3.95 14.93
C GLY A 108 21.34 -2.89 13.84
N LYS A 109 20.61 -3.05 12.74
CA LYS A 109 20.42 -2.00 11.72
C LYS A 109 19.26 -1.09 12.08
N ASN A 110 19.26 0.13 11.52
CA ASN A 110 18.10 1.00 11.60
C ASN A 110 17.06 0.56 10.55
N ILE A 111 15.82 0.40 10.97
CA ILE A 111 14.73 -0.08 10.13
C ILE A 111 13.60 0.94 10.18
N SER A 112 13.21 1.45 9.01
CA SER A 112 12.08 2.36 8.87
C SER A 112 11.08 1.86 7.84
N ILE A 113 9.81 2.23 8.03
CA ILE A 113 8.75 2.01 7.07
C ILE A 113 8.34 3.35 6.47
N GLU A 114 8.36 3.45 5.14
CA GLU A 114 8.03 4.66 4.39
C GLU A 114 6.74 4.45 3.60
N PHE A 115 5.75 5.30 3.86
CA PHE A 115 4.49 5.36 3.12
C PHE A 115 4.55 6.51 2.11
N GLY A 116 4.37 6.23 0.84
CA GLY A 116 4.31 7.26 -0.21
C GLY A 116 3.05 8.13 -0.11
N GLY A 117 1.99 7.60 0.48
CA GLY A 117 0.73 8.31 0.75
C GLY A 117 -0.37 7.35 1.22
N VAL A 118 -1.09 7.78 2.26
CA VAL A 118 -2.26 7.09 2.80
C VAL A 118 -3.39 8.10 2.96
N TYR A 119 -4.53 7.85 2.37
CA TYR A 119 -5.68 8.75 2.47
C TYR A 119 -6.79 8.10 3.27
N MET A 120 -7.11 8.62 4.45
CA MET A 120 -6.41 9.62 5.26
C MET A 120 -6.50 9.25 6.75
N ASP A 121 -5.99 10.14 7.62
CA ASP A 121 -6.01 9.96 9.07
C ASP A 121 -5.61 8.54 9.47
N SER A 122 -4.40 8.17 9.05
CA SER A 122 -3.87 6.82 9.26
C SER A 122 -3.21 6.69 10.62
N THR A 123 -3.49 5.59 11.29
CA THR A 123 -2.82 5.18 12.53
C THR A 123 -2.07 3.89 12.30
N THR A 124 -0.77 3.90 12.57
CA THR A 124 0.12 2.76 12.33
C THR A 124 0.55 2.11 13.64
N TYR A 125 0.53 0.79 13.66
CA TYR A 125 0.97 -0.04 14.77
C TYR A 125 1.99 -1.06 14.27
N VAL A 126 2.99 -1.39 15.09
CA VAL A 126 3.93 -2.49 14.86
C VAL A 126 3.96 -3.38 16.10
N ASN A 127 3.74 -4.67 15.91
CA ASN A 127 3.68 -5.66 16.99
C ASN A 127 2.72 -5.25 18.14
N GLY A 128 1.61 -4.60 17.81
CA GLY A 128 0.60 -4.11 18.75
C GLY A 128 0.93 -2.78 19.43
N GLN A 129 2.09 -2.19 19.15
CA GLN A 129 2.50 -0.90 19.70
C GLN A 129 2.19 0.23 18.72
N LEU A 130 1.58 1.30 19.23
CA LEU A 130 1.32 2.50 18.45
C LEU A 130 2.64 3.14 18.01
N VAL A 131 2.82 3.29 16.69
CA VAL A 131 3.98 3.98 16.11
C VAL A 131 3.68 5.45 15.91
N GLY A 132 2.51 5.76 15.33
CA GLY A 132 2.09 7.13 15.13
C GLY A 132 0.76 7.25 14.40
N ASN A 133 0.27 8.49 14.35
CA ASN A 133 -0.87 8.89 13.54
C ASN A 133 -0.44 9.94 12.52
N TYR A 134 -0.90 9.80 11.29
CA TYR A 134 -0.66 10.76 10.21
C TYR A 134 -1.98 11.19 9.57
N PRO A 135 -2.48 12.38 9.89
CA PRO A 135 -3.81 12.79 9.45
C PRO A 135 -3.88 13.27 7.99
N TYR A 136 -2.74 13.70 7.40
CA TYR A 136 -2.71 14.31 6.07
C TYR A 136 -2.51 13.29 4.97
N GLY A 137 -3.42 13.26 3.98
CA GLY A 137 -3.48 12.20 2.97
C GLY A 137 -2.55 12.36 1.77
N TYR A 138 -1.89 13.50 1.53
CA TYR A 138 -1.25 13.78 0.25
C TYR A 138 0.29 13.76 0.27
N SER A 139 0.93 13.73 1.41
CA SER A 139 2.39 13.71 1.50
C SER A 139 2.91 12.36 2.01
N PRO A 140 4.15 11.99 1.62
CA PRO A 140 4.81 10.83 2.19
C PRO A 140 5.17 11.08 3.66
N PHE A 141 5.30 10.00 4.40
CA PHE A 141 5.77 9.98 5.77
C PHE A 141 6.50 8.67 6.06
N ALA A 142 7.31 8.67 7.12
CA ALA A 142 8.08 7.51 7.54
C ALA A 142 8.05 7.36 9.06
N TYR A 143 8.18 6.12 9.51
CA TYR A 143 8.33 5.79 10.92
C TYR A 143 9.57 4.93 11.12
N ASP A 144 10.37 5.28 12.11
CA ASP A 144 11.41 4.39 12.65
C ASP A 144 10.73 3.28 13.47
N ILE A 145 10.99 2.04 13.11
CA ILE A 145 10.44 0.86 13.76
C ILE A 145 11.51 -0.06 14.32
N THR A 146 12.75 0.41 14.37
CA THR A 146 13.94 -0.37 14.77
C THR A 146 13.75 -1.09 16.11
N ASP A 147 13.27 -0.39 17.12
CA ASP A 147 13.08 -0.96 18.46
C ASP A 147 11.78 -1.77 18.62
N LEU A 148 10.95 -1.80 17.59
CA LEU A 148 9.63 -2.44 17.64
C LEU A 148 9.60 -3.80 16.91
N VAL A 149 10.64 -4.11 16.14
CA VAL A 149 10.71 -5.33 15.32
C VAL A 149 11.77 -6.29 15.82
N VAL A 150 11.57 -7.57 15.54
CA VAL A 150 12.56 -8.63 15.81
C VAL A 150 13.15 -9.08 14.48
N ALA A 151 14.49 -9.06 14.40
CA ALA A 151 15.26 -9.51 13.24
C ALA A 151 16.12 -10.73 13.63
N ASP A 152 15.51 -11.90 13.63
CA ASP A 152 16.16 -13.19 13.99
C ASP A 152 16.03 -14.28 12.93
N GLY A 153 15.36 -13.95 11.81
CA GLY A 153 15.10 -14.88 10.70
C GLY A 153 13.93 -15.84 10.95
N VAL A 154 13.25 -15.76 12.10
CA VAL A 154 12.21 -16.73 12.49
C VAL A 154 10.94 -16.04 13.03
N THR A 155 11.13 -15.01 13.86
CA THR A 155 10.02 -14.35 14.53
C THR A 155 9.20 -13.51 13.58
N GLU A 156 7.91 -13.78 13.51
CA GLU A 156 6.96 -12.97 12.75
C GLU A 156 6.76 -11.61 13.43
N ASN A 157 6.85 -10.56 12.66
CA ASN A 157 6.43 -9.22 13.01
C ASN A 157 5.12 -8.90 12.31
N VAL A 158 4.33 -8.02 12.89
CA VAL A 158 3.05 -7.57 12.31
C VAL A 158 3.02 -6.05 12.26
N ILE A 159 2.70 -5.51 11.08
CA ILE A 159 2.31 -4.12 10.94
C ILE A 159 0.81 -4.04 10.70
N ALA A 160 0.13 -3.11 11.38
CA ALA A 160 -1.29 -2.82 11.19
C ALA A 160 -1.48 -1.32 10.94
N VAL A 161 -2.29 -0.97 9.94
CA VAL A 161 -2.59 0.41 9.56
C VAL A 161 -4.09 0.59 9.51
N ARG A 162 -4.62 1.47 10.36
CA ARG A 162 -6.00 1.92 10.32
C ARG A 162 -6.07 3.18 9.50
N VAL A 163 -6.89 3.18 8.48
CA VAL A 163 -7.17 4.34 7.63
C VAL A 163 -8.59 4.82 7.92
N ASN A 164 -8.78 6.12 8.14
CA ASN A 164 -10.06 6.68 8.56
C ASN A 164 -10.47 7.84 7.65
N ASN A 165 -10.97 7.52 6.47
CA ASN A 165 -11.54 8.54 5.56
C ASN A 165 -13.02 8.74 5.84
N GLN A 166 -13.34 9.44 6.94
CA GLN A 166 -14.71 9.80 7.24
C GLN A 166 -15.20 10.99 6.39
N LEU A 167 -16.37 10.82 5.81
CA LEU A 167 -17.07 11.86 5.08
C LEU A 167 -18.10 12.58 6.01
N PRO A 168 -18.45 13.85 5.76
CA PRO A 168 -18.11 14.65 4.58
C PRO A 168 -16.70 15.24 4.61
N SER A 169 -16.10 15.40 3.43
CA SER A 169 -14.81 16.06 3.23
C SER A 169 -14.98 17.28 2.33
N SER A 170 -14.24 18.35 2.60
CA SER A 170 -14.22 19.54 1.73
C SER A 170 -13.44 19.33 0.42
N ARG A 171 -12.89 18.14 0.22
CA ARG A 171 -12.11 17.80 -0.97
C ARG A 171 -12.97 17.01 -1.95
N TRP A 172 -12.80 17.30 -3.24
CA TRP A 172 -13.29 16.43 -4.29
C TRP A 172 -12.69 15.04 -4.12
N TYR A 173 -13.30 14.03 -4.74
CA TYR A 173 -12.86 12.64 -4.67
C TYR A 173 -11.33 12.52 -4.51
N SER A 174 -10.90 11.85 -3.47
CA SER A 174 -9.48 11.75 -3.08
C SER A 174 -9.02 10.30 -2.86
N GLY A 175 -9.90 9.31 -3.06
CA GLY A 175 -9.65 7.91 -2.76
C GLY A 175 -9.68 7.60 -1.26
N SER A 176 -9.42 6.35 -0.93
CA SER A 176 -9.32 5.89 0.46
C SER A 176 -8.38 4.69 0.55
N GLY A 177 -7.38 4.77 1.41
CA GLY A 177 -6.49 3.64 1.62
C GLY A 177 -5.02 3.98 1.45
N ILE A 178 -4.19 2.95 1.36
CA ILE A 178 -2.76 3.08 1.09
C ILE A 178 -2.59 3.15 -0.44
N TYR A 179 -2.78 4.33 -1.00
CA TYR A 179 -2.89 4.54 -2.45
C TYR A 179 -1.55 4.77 -3.16
N ARG A 180 -0.43 4.71 -2.41
CA ARG A 180 0.93 4.76 -2.96
C ARG A 180 1.79 3.65 -2.36
N ASN A 181 2.97 3.47 -2.98
CA ASN A 181 3.91 2.44 -2.58
C ASN A 181 4.34 2.58 -1.12
N VAL A 182 4.56 1.42 -0.49
CA VAL A 182 5.19 1.28 0.82
C VAL A 182 6.55 0.61 0.65
N LYS A 183 7.54 1.12 1.36
CA LYS A 183 8.91 0.60 1.34
C LYS A 183 9.40 0.40 2.76
N MET A 184 10.18 -0.63 2.96
CA MET A 184 11.02 -0.75 4.15
C MET A 184 12.42 -0.30 3.78
N VAL A 185 13.00 0.55 4.61
CA VAL A 185 14.38 1.05 4.43
C VAL A 185 15.21 0.55 5.59
N VAL A 186 16.28 -0.15 5.26
CA VAL A 186 17.23 -0.71 6.22
C VAL A 186 18.58 -0.04 6.01
N THR A 187 19.17 0.51 7.08
CA THR A 187 20.46 1.18 7.03
C THR A 187 21.36 0.72 8.14
N ASP A 188 22.67 0.79 7.93
CA ASP A 188 23.62 0.63 9.01
C ASP A 188 23.42 1.73 10.06
N PRO A 189 23.78 1.50 11.35
CA PRO A 189 23.63 2.52 12.41
C PRO A 189 24.36 3.83 12.11
N VAL A 190 25.46 3.75 11.33
CA VAL A 190 26.19 4.91 10.83
C VAL A 190 26.07 4.90 9.31
N HIS A 191 25.31 5.84 8.78
CA HIS A 191 25.05 5.97 7.35
C HIS A 191 24.98 7.45 6.93
N VAL A 192 25.12 7.73 5.63
CA VAL A 192 25.01 9.06 5.02
C VAL A 192 23.79 9.12 4.14
#